data_8e10d4f59acee5889027080a779f57f1
#
_entry.id   8e10d4f59acee5889027080a779f57f1
#
_cell.length_a   1.000
_cell.length_b   1.000
_cell.length_c   1.000
_cell.angle_alpha   90.00
_cell.angle_beta   90.00
_cell.angle_gamma   90.00
#
_symmetry.space_group_name_H-M   'P 1'
#
loop_
_entity.id
_entity.type
_entity.pdbx_description
1 polymer ?
#
loop_
_entity_poly.entity_id
_entity_poly.type
_entity_poly.pdbx_seq_one_letter_code
_entity_poly.pdbx_strand_id
1 'polypeptide(L)'
;YKRQPQSLVGTYNTNSTSEFGLQVSQLEFWHLGADLPSQVTLSWDSMSDVRRLSNDTEYLRVVGWNKSTRQWEDLGNTGTEGNLASGTVRSDFFNPGEYEILTLGGLSDETTPYTVLELDNYYLSPNGDGNNERLTIEAVADAPNNTLQIFTEEGALVYQKDSYQNEFDGNANVRSGSFSRGNGLPQGVYFYVITFPELRQKHQGYFYLNR
;
A
#
# COMPACT_ATOMS: atom_id res chain seq x y z
N TYR A 1 -28.31 6.88 12.90
CA TYR A 1 -27.42 6.16 11.98
C TYR A 1 -28.25 5.38 10.98
N LYS A 2 -28.05 5.60 9.71
CA LYS A 2 -28.70 4.81 8.67
C LYS A 2 -27.62 4.05 7.91
N ARG A 3 -27.50 2.76 8.19
CA ARG A 3 -26.70 1.84 7.37
C ARG A 3 -27.34 1.79 5.98
N GLN A 4 -26.58 2.11 4.95
CA GLN A 4 -27.07 2.02 3.57
C GLN A 4 -26.23 0.99 2.81
N PRO A 5 -26.85 0.05 2.09
CA PRO A 5 -26.12 -0.81 1.18
C PRO A 5 -25.58 0.01 0.02
N GLN A 6 -24.46 -0.40 -0.48
CA GLN A 6 -23.65 0.33 -1.40
C GLN A 6 -24.24 0.44 -2.82
N SER A 7 -24.57 1.67 -3.22
CA SER A 7 -24.72 2.03 -4.63
C SER A 7 -23.76 3.16 -5.07
N LEU A 8 -22.71 3.46 -4.26
CA LEU A 8 -21.93 4.69 -4.37
C LEU A 8 -20.46 4.49 -4.75
N VAL A 9 -20.05 3.29 -5.19
CA VAL A 9 -18.65 2.96 -5.58
C VAL A 9 -18.10 3.93 -6.64
N GLY A 10 -18.94 4.56 -7.44
CA GLY A 10 -18.51 5.54 -8.43
C GLY A 10 -18.32 6.96 -7.89
N THR A 11 -18.88 7.28 -6.71
CA THR A 11 -18.85 8.65 -6.16
C THR A 11 -17.72 8.85 -5.15
N TYR A 12 -17.40 7.81 -4.38
CA TYR A 12 -16.37 7.84 -3.33
C TYR A 12 -15.29 6.79 -3.64
N ASN A 13 -14.26 7.20 -4.36
CA ASN A 13 -13.18 6.30 -4.76
C ASN A 13 -12.40 5.82 -3.52
N THR A 14 -12.52 4.54 -3.18
CA THR A 14 -11.86 3.93 -2.01
C THR A 14 -10.33 3.87 -2.12
N ASN A 15 -9.76 4.13 -3.30
CA ASN A 15 -8.32 4.25 -3.51
C ASN A 15 -7.82 5.70 -3.29
N SER A 16 -8.73 6.67 -3.12
CA SER A 16 -8.36 8.06 -2.84
C SER A 16 -8.29 8.26 -1.32
N THR A 17 -7.17 7.91 -0.74
CA THR A 17 -6.90 7.98 0.70
C THR A 17 -5.86 9.07 1.00
N SER A 18 -5.97 9.72 2.16
CA SER A 18 -4.98 10.69 2.65
C SER A 18 -3.72 10.02 3.17
N GLU A 19 -3.83 8.76 3.56
CA GLU A 19 -2.76 7.97 4.14
C GLU A 19 -2.48 6.72 3.31
N PHE A 20 -1.19 6.41 3.20
CA PHE A 20 -0.76 5.19 2.55
C PHE A 20 -1.16 3.97 3.39
N GLY A 21 -1.63 2.92 2.73
CA GLY A 21 -2.02 1.67 3.41
C GLY A 21 -3.41 1.68 4.04
N LEU A 22 -4.11 2.83 4.05
CA LEU A 22 -5.48 2.91 4.55
C LEU A 22 -6.42 2.14 3.61
N GLN A 23 -7.01 1.07 4.14
CA GLN A 23 -8.05 0.30 3.48
C GLN A 23 -9.41 0.87 3.82
N VAL A 24 -10.32 0.93 2.86
CA VAL A 24 -11.65 1.51 3.03
C VAL A 24 -12.72 0.49 2.65
N SER A 25 -13.69 0.27 3.55
CA SER A 25 -14.80 -0.64 3.28
C SER A 25 -15.64 -0.15 2.12
N GLN A 26 -16.08 -1.10 1.30
CA GLN A 26 -17.00 -0.87 0.19
C GLN A 26 -18.40 -1.44 0.47
N LEU A 27 -18.65 -1.97 1.65
CA LEU A 27 -19.85 -2.73 1.94
C LEU A 27 -20.92 -1.92 2.66
N GLU A 28 -20.54 -0.92 3.43
CA GLU A 28 -21.46 -0.12 4.21
C GLU A 28 -20.91 1.25 4.54
N PHE A 29 -21.79 2.21 4.74
CA PHE A 29 -21.41 3.56 5.17
C PHE A 29 -22.54 4.23 5.95
N TRP A 30 -22.17 5.28 6.68
CA TRP A 30 -23.05 6.07 7.53
C TRP A 30 -22.96 7.53 7.17
N HIS A 31 -24.09 8.21 7.24
CA HIS A 31 -24.14 9.67 7.24
C HIS A 31 -24.25 10.16 8.68
N LEU A 32 -23.41 11.09 9.05
CA LEU A 32 -23.46 11.78 10.33
C LEU A 32 -23.47 13.29 10.07
N GLY A 33 -24.50 13.97 10.56
CA GLY A 33 -24.56 15.43 10.60
C GLY A 33 -24.50 15.89 12.04
N ALA A 34 -23.51 16.69 12.37
CA ALA A 34 -23.37 17.38 13.64
C ALA A 34 -22.50 18.63 13.46
N ASP A 35 -22.77 19.65 14.24
CA ASP A 35 -22.06 20.93 14.20
C ASP A 35 -20.98 21.03 15.29
N LEU A 36 -20.85 20.01 16.14
CA LEU A 36 -19.89 19.95 17.23
C LEU A 36 -18.92 18.77 17.03
N PRO A 37 -17.68 18.89 17.50
CA PRO A 37 -16.75 17.76 17.54
C PRO A 37 -17.41 16.55 18.22
N SER A 38 -17.38 15.42 17.55
CA SER A 38 -18.07 14.21 17.97
C SER A 38 -17.14 13.01 17.86
N GLN A 39 -17.38 12.01 18.68
CA GLN A 39 -16.78 10.70 18.60
C GLN A 39 -17.87 9.71 18.20
N VAL A 40 -17.59 8.81 17.28
CA VAL A 40 -18.56 7.82 16.82
C VAL A 40 -18.07 6.40 17.10
N THR A 41 -19.04 5.51 17.28
CA THR A 41 -18.78 4.08 17.35
C THR A 41 -19.50 3.40 16.20
N LEU A 42 -18.76 2.77 15.31
CA LEU A 42 -19.29 1.95 14.22
C LEU A 42 -19.24 0.48 14.63
N SER A 43 -20.25 -0.28 14.21
CA SER A 43 -20.30 -1.72 14.42
C SER A 43 -20.13 -2.49 13.12
N TRP A 44 -19.61 -3.69 13.23
CA TRP A 44 -19.54 -4.65 12.12
C TRP A 44 -20.12 -6.00 12.51
N ASP A 45 -20.48 -6.77 11.50
CA ASP A 45 -20.90 -8.17 11.59
C ASP A 45 -20.26 -8.99 10.45
N SER A 46 -20.68 -10.24 10.32
CA SER A 46 -20.15 -11.13 9.28
C SER A 46 -20.34 -10.65 7.84
N MET A 47 -21.27 -9.72 7.60
CA MET A 47 -21.52 -9.15 6.26
C MET A 47 -20.60 -7.94 5.98
N SER A 48 -20.01 -7.36 7.00
CA SER A 48 -19.08 -6.22 6.87
C SER A 48 -17.71 -6.62 6.33
N ASP A 49 -17.38 -7.91 6.34
CA ASP A 49 -16.13 -8.52 5.82
C ASP A 49 -14.86 -7.72 6.18
N VAL A 50 -14.74 -7.36 7.47
CA VAL A 50 -13.64 -6.54 7.98
C VAL A 50 -12.26 -7.18 7.84
N ARG A 51 -12.20 -8.50 7.58
CA ARG A 51 -10.95 -9.20 7.27
C ARG A 51 -10.26 -8.70 6.00
N ARG A 52 -11.00 -8.04 5.11
CA ARG A 52 -10.41 -7.35 3.95
C ARG A 52 -9.75 -6.02 4.31
N LEU A 53 -10.08 -5.47 5.47
CA LEU A 53 -9.57 -4.19 5.94
C LEU A 53 -8.35 -4.38 6.83
N SER A 54 -8.40 -5.41 7.69
CA SER A 54 -7.30 -5.75 8.60
C SER A 54 -7.41 -7.21 9.08
N ASN A 55 -6.27 -7.76 9.48
CA ASN A 55 -6.17 -9.08 10.12
C ASN A 55 -6.35 -9.01 11.64
N ASP A 56 -6.29 -7.82 12.23
CA ASP A 56 -6.49 -7.58 13.65
C ASP A 56 -7.49 -6.43 13.89
N THR A 57 -8.29 -6.55 14.94
CA THR A 57 -9.27 -5.52 15.33
C THR A 57 -8.61 -4.22 15.81
N GLU A 58 -7.39 -4.27 16.31
CA GLU A 58 -6.65 -3.08 16.74
C GLU A 58 -6.34 -2.12 15.59
N TYR A 59 -6.23 -2.65 14.37
CA TYR A 59 -5.97 -1.84 13.18
C TYR A 59 -7.22 -1.43 12.42
N LEU A 60 -8.41 -1.86 12.85
CA LEU A 60 -9.65 -1.31 12.31
C LEU A 60 -9.78 0.17 12.68
N ARG A 61 -10.36 0.94 11.78
CA ARG A 61 -10.49 2.41 11.87
C ARG A 61 -11.89 2.85 11.54
N VAL A 62 -12.29 3.98 12.09
CA VAL A 62 -13.35 4.78 11.48
C VAL A 62 -12.71 5.67 10.43
N VAL A 63 -13.24 5.71 9.22
CA VAL A 63 -12.75 6.57 8.16
C VAL A 63 -13.86 7.46 7.62
N GLY A 64 -13.51 8.67 7.21
CA GLY A 64 -14.44 9.66 6.68
C GLY A 64 -14.04 10.18 5.31
N TRP A 65 -15.01 10.36 4.41
CA TRP A 65 -14.79 11.05 3.16
C TRP A 65 -14.84 12.55 3.38
N ASN A 66 -13.68 13.19 3.32
CA ASN A 66 -13.58 14.64 3.49
C ASN A 66 -14.10 15.38 2.27
N LYS A 67 -15.01 16.33 2.49
CA LYS A 67 -15.68 17.14 1.45
C LYS A 67 -14.72 18.03 0.68
N SER A 68 -13.70 18.53 1.35
CA SER A 68 -12.75 19.51 0.81
C SER A 68 -11.61 18.84 0.04
N THR A 69 -10.99 17.82 0.63
CA THR A 69 -9.84 17.11 0.03
C THR A 69 -10.26 16.08 -0.99
N ARG A 70 -11.52 15.59 -0.93
CA ARG A 70 -12.03 14.50 -1.75
C ARG A 70 -11.22 13.21 -1.56
N GLN A 71 -10.84 12.95 -0.33
CA GLN A 71 -10.09 11.76 0.10
C GLN A 71 -10.72 11.15 1.34
N TRP A 72 -10.45 9.85 1.53
CA TRP A 72 -10.72 9.17 2.78
C TRP A 72 -9.63 9.49 3.78
N GLU A 73 -10.03 9.90 4.96
CA GLU A 73 -9.15 10.24 6.08
C GLU A 73 -9.40 9.31 7.24
N ASP A 74 -8.32 8.92 7.95
CA ASP A 74 -8.40 8.14 9.18
C ASP A 74 -8.96 9.02 10.30
N LEU A 75 -10.05 8.59 10.89
CA LEU A 75 -10.70 9.24 12.05
C LEU A 75 -10.38 8.49 13.35
N GLY A 76 -9.42 7.60 13.32
CA GLY A 76 -8.83 6.94 14.47
C GLY A 76 -9.54 5.67 14.93
N ASN A 77 -8.93 5.11 15.96
CA ASN A 77 -9.42 4.00 16.76
C ASN A 77 -8.99 4.22 18.22
N THR A 78 -9.90 4.66 19.05
CA THR A 78 -9.70 4.83 20.51
C THR A 78 -10.11 3.60 21.30
N GLY A 79 -10.57 2.56 20.63
CA GLY A 79 -10.91 1.27 21.22
C GLY A 79 -11.81 0.43 20.32
N THR A 80 -11.57 -0.86 20.36
CA THR A 80 -12.37 -1.89 19.69
C THR A 80 -12.92 -2.86 20.72
N GLU A 81 -14.12 -3.39 20.46
CA GLU A 81 -14.72 -4.48 21.21
C GLU A 81 -15.17 -5.57 20.26
N GLY A 82 -15.01 -6.83 20.65
CA GLY A 82 -15.42 -7.97 19.84
C GLY A 82 -14.24 -8.68 19.14
N ASN A 83 -14.51 -9.19 17.95
CA ASN A 83 -13.52 -9.92 17.13
C ASN A 83 -13.78 -9.66 15.63
N LEU A 84 -12.99 -10.24 14.74
CA LEU A 84 -13.15 -10.02 13.29
C LEU A 84 -14.47 -10.53 12.68
N ALA A 85 -15.31 -11.27 13.44
CA ALA A 85 -16.63 -11.70 12.97
C ALA A 85 -17.73 -10.69 13.35
N SER A 86 -17.59 -10.03 14.50
CA SER A 86 -18.50 -8.98 14.94
C SER A 86 -17.88 -8.13 16.05
N GLY A 87 -18.17 -6.85 16.05
CA GLY A 87 -17.62 -5.94 17.05
C GLY A 87 -17.94 -4.48 16.79
N THR A 88 -17.21 -3.61 17.47
CA THR A 88 -17.31 -2.15 17.35
C THR A 88 -15.94 -1.50 17.35
N VAL A 89 -15.81 -0.38 16.64
CA VAL A 89 -14.64 0.51 16.65
C VAL A 89 -15.08 1.93 16.96
N ARG A 90 -14.33 2.63 17.80
CA ARG A 90 -14.61 4.00 18.22
C ARG A 90 -13.55 4.94 17.62
N SER A 91 -14.01 6.02 16.98
CA SER A 91 -13.14 7.05 16.41
C SER A 91 -12.44 7.91 17.46
N ASP A 92 -11.52 8.74 17.03
CA ASP A 92 -11.11 9.96 17.72
C ASP A 92 -12.23 11.02 17.66
N PHE A 93 -12.03 12.17 18.32
CA PHE A 93 -12.92 13.32 18.15
C PHE A 93 -12.62 14.00 16.82
N PHE A 94 -13.66 14.25 16.02
CA PHE A 94 -13.59 14.93 14.74
C PHE A 94 -14.82 15.83 14.52
N ASN A 95 -14.75 16.71 13.52
CA ASN A 95 -15.89 17.56 13.12
C ASN A 95 -16.71 16.86 12.04
N PRO A 96 -17.90 16.30 12.34
CA PRO A 96 -18.71 15.58 11.35
C PRO A 96 -19.11 16.43 10.15
N GLY A 97 -19.23 17.75 10.32
CA GLY A 97 -19.55 18.69 9.25
C GLY A 97 -18.53 18.70 8.09
N GLU A 98 -17.30 18.26 8.30
CA GLU A 98 -16.23 18.19 7.29
C GLU A 98 -16.35 16.94 6.41
N TYR A 99 -17.11 15.94 6.85
CA TYR A 99 -17.21 14.64 6.17
C TYR A 99 -18.60 14.43 5.58
N GLU A 100 -18.64 13.81 4.42
CA GLU A 100 -19.90 13.52 3.72
C GLU A 100 -20.46 12.17 4.16
N ILE A 101 -19.61 11.18 4.28
CA ILE A 101 -19.94 9.83 4.75
C ILE A 101 -18.80 9.28 5.60
N LEU A 102 -19.15 8.31 6.44
CA LEU A 102 -18.22 7.53 7.26
C LEU A 102 -18.33 6.05 6.87
N THR A 103 -17.25 5.30 7.04
CA THR A 103 -17.26 3.84 6.90
C THR A 103 -16.22 3.21 7.81
N LEU A 104 -16.16 1.88 7.78
CA LEU A 104 -15.08 1.11 8.38
C LEU A 104 -13.86 1.18 7.47
N GLY A 105 -12.71 1.36 8.08
CA GLY A 105 -11.41 1.28 7.46
C GLY A 105 -10.50 0.32 8.22
N GLY A 106 -9.32 0.13 7.70
CA GLY A 106 -8.25 -0.59 8.38
C GLY A 106 -6.90 -0.06 7.92
N LEU A 107 -6.00 0.02 8.87
CA LEU A 107 -4.60 0.08 8.53
C LEU A 107 -4.12 -1.37 8.46
N SER A 108 -3.31 -1.72 7.49
CA SER A 108 -2.63 -3.00 7.55
C SER A 108 -1.73 -3.00 8.79
N ASP A 109 -1.49 -4.17 9.39
CA ASP A 109 -0.49 -4.40 10.44
C ASP A 109 0.89 -3.81 10.10
N GLU A 110 1.07 -3.49 8.89
CA GLU A 110 2.25 -2.98 8.22
C GLU A 110 2.33 -1.46 8.20
N THR A 111 1.80 -0.77 9.21
CA THR A 111 2.36 0.50 9.64
C THR A 111 3.66 0.28 10.45
N THR A 112 4.43 -0.73 10.15
CA THR A 112 5.86 -0.52 10.18
C THR A 112 6.10 0.56 9.15
N PRO A 113 6.50 1.79 9.59
CA PRO A 113 6.98 2.78 8.66
C PRO A 113 7.96 2.02 7.78
N TYR A 114 7.77 2.07 6.46
CA TYR A 114 8.67 1.49 5.49
C TYR A 114 9.91 0.91 6.18
N THR A 115 9.91 -0.39 6.49
CA THR A 115 11.18 -1.02 6.69
C THR A 115 11.81 -0.80 5.32
N VAL A 116 12.68 0.19 5.24
CA VAL A 116 13.51 0.38 4.08
C VAL A 116 14.08 -1.00 3.93
N LEU A 117 13.65 -1.74 2.89
CA LEU A 117 14.33 -2.97 2.56
C LEU A 117 15.76 -2.52 2.39
N GLU A 118 16.57 -2.80 3.39
CA GLU A 118 18.00 -2.57 3.27
C GLU A 118 18.40 -3.48 2.12
N LEU A 119 18.59 -2.88 0.95
CA LEU A 119 19.31 -3.57 -0.08
C LEU A 119 20.71 -3.77 0.48
N ASP A 120 21.13 -5.02 0.60
CA ASP A 120 22.50 -5.34 0.96
C ASP A 120 23.52 -4.67 0.02
N ASN A 121 23.05 -4.23 -1.15
CA ASN A 121 23.84 -3.58 -2.18
C ASN A 121 23.13 -2.39 -2.81
N TYR A 122 23.44 -1.18 -2.38
CA TYR A 122 23.16 0.04 -3.12
C TYR A 122 24.05 0.21 -4.36
N TYR A 123 24.90 -0.77 -4.63
CA TYR A 123 25.90 -0.76 -5.69
C TYR A 123 25.88 -2.11 -6.39
N LEU A 124 25.53 -2.11 -7.66
CA LEU A 124 25.51 -3.29 -8.51
C LEU A 124 26.66 -3.20 -9.49
N SER A 125 27.51 -4.21 -9.54
CA SER A 125 28.70 -4.26 -10.40
C SER A 125 28.84 -5.65 -11.04
N PRO A 126 28.05 -5.96 -12.07
CA PRO A 126 28.10 -7.27 -12.73
C PRO A 126 29.34 -7.39 -13.64
N ASN A 127 30.49 -7.58 -13.03
CA ASN A 127 31.80 -7.65 -13.70
C ASN A 127 32.43 -9.06 -13.62
N GLY A 128 31.78 -10.01 -12.93
CA GLY A 128 32.24 -11.40 -12.77
C GLY A 128 33.27 -11.63 -11.69
N ASP A 129 33.44 -10.66 -10.76
CA ASP A 129 34.39 -10.81 -9.63
C ASP A 129 33.77 -11.51 -8.41
N GLY A 130 32.45 -11.80 -8.48
CA GLY A 130 31.68 -12.48 -7.42
C GLY A 130 31.11 -11.55 -6.38
N ASN A 131 31.30 -10.21 -6.49
CA ASN A 131 30.78 -9.22 -5.58
C ASN A 131 29.77 -8.32 -6.28
N ASN A 132 28.60 -8.09 -5.66
CA ASN A 132 27.56 -7.19 -6.17
C ASN A 132 27.12 -7.49 -7.62
N GLU A 133 27.16 -8.75 -8.02
CA GLU A 133 26.82 -9.21 -9.38
C GLU A 133 25.33 -9.12 -9.65
N ARG A 134 24.48 -9.15 -8.61
CA ARG A 134 23.03 -9.20 -8.73
C ARG A 134 22.35 -8.29 -7.70
N LEU A 135 21.17 -7.80 -8.06
CA LEU A 135 20.32 -7.07 -7.12
C LEU A 135 19.69 -8.08 -6.16
N THR A 136 20.14 -8.08 -4.92
CA THR A 136 19.66 -8.99 -3.87
C THR A 136 18.66 -8.27 -2.96
N ILE A 137 17.48 -8.86 -2.79
CA ILE A 137 16.42 -8.40 -1.91
C ILE A 137 16.04 -9.59 -1.02
N GLU A 138 16.41 -9.57 0.26
CA GLU A 138 16.21 -10.71 1.17
C GLU A 138 14.75 -11.12 1.29
N ALA A 139 13.83 -10.14 1.34
CA ALA A 139 12.40 -10.37 1.51
C ALA A 139 11.76 -11.26 0.43
N VAL A 140 12.39 -11.43 -0.74
CA VAL A 140 11.84 -12.28 -1.80
C VAL A 140 11.88 -13.78 -1.45
N ALA A 141 12.77 -14.18 -0.52
CA ALA A 141 12.84 -15.56 -0.05
C ALA A 141 11.58 -15.95 0.74
N ASP A 142 11.05 -15.03 1.53
CA ASP A 142 9.87 -15.25 2.37
C ASP A 142 8.55 -14.96 1.63
N ALA A 143 8.61 -14.16 0.56
CA ALA A 143 7.45 -13.75 -0.23
C ALA A 143 7.67 -14.02 -1.73
N PRO A 144 7.55 -15.29 -2.18
CA PRO A 144 7.83 -15.68 -3.56
C PRO A 144 6.85 -15.09 -4.58
N ASN A 145 5.65 -14.70 -4.14
CA ASN A 145 4.70 -13.98 -4.98
C ASN A 145 4.97 -12.48 -4.92
N ASN A 146 5.89 -12.02 -5.74
CA ASN A 146 6.31 -10.63 -5.83
C ASN A 146 6.49 -10.19 -7.28
N THR A 147 6.57 -8.87 -7.51
CA THR A 147 6.90 -8.28 -8.82
C THR A 147 7.93 -7.20 -8.64
N LEU A 148 9.10 -7.36 -9.26
CA LEU A 148 10.13 -6.32 -9.34
C LEU A 148 10.01 -5.54 -10.64
N GLN A 149 10.10 -4.23 -10.56
CA GLN A 149 10.19 -3.29 -11.68
C GLN A 149 11.40 -2.37 -11.48
N ILE A 150 12.18 -2.15 -12.54
CA ILE A 150 13.34 -1.25 -12.52
C ILE A 150 13.17 -0.19 -13.59
N PHE A 151 13.49 1.05 -13.24
CA PHE A 151 13.31 2.25 -14.05
C PHE A 151 14.62 3.01 -14.17
N THR A 152 14.82 3.69 -15.30
CA THR A 152 15.88 4.69 -15.45
C THR A 152 15.58 5.94 -14.60
N GLU A 153 16.53 6.86 -14.51
CA GLU A 153 16.37 8.15 -13.84
C GLU A 153 15.23 8.98 -14.47
N GLU A 154 14.98 8.80 -15.78
CA GLU A 154 13.88 9.46 -16.51
C GLU A 154 12.52 8.72 -16.36
N GLY A 155 12.47 7.66 -15.57
CA GLY A 155 11.24 6.89 -15.33
C GLY A 155 10.89 5.86 -16.40
N ALA A 156 11.82 5.53 -17.32
CA ALA A 156 11.58 4.49 -18.31
C ALA A 156 11.75 3.10 -17.69
N LEU A 157 10.73 2.23 -17.81
CA LEU A 157 10.79 0.84 -17.36
C LEU A 157 11.78 0.05 -18.22
N VAL A 158 12.78 -0.55 -17.59
CA VAL A 158 13.85 -1.31 -18.27
C VAL A 158 13.87 -2.78 -17.90
N TYR A 159 13.34 -3.11 -16.73
CA TYR A 159 13.25 -4.50 -16.25
C TYR A 159 11.94 -4.71 -15.50
N GLN A 160 11.29 -5.87 -15.71
CA GLN A 160 10.15 -6.32 -14.92
C GLN A 160 10.21 -7.84 -14.77
N LYS A 161 9.97 -8.31 -13.56
CA LYS A 161 9.96 -9.73 -13.26
C LYS A 161 8.93 -10.06 -12.19
N ASP A 162 8.02 -10.96 -12.52
CA ASP A 162 7.13 -11.60 -11.54
C ASP A 162 7.85 -12.77 -10.91
N SER A 163 7.59 -13.01 -9.62
CA SER A 163 8.30 -14.01 -8.82
C SER A 163 9.81 -13.84 -8.90
N TYR A 164 10.27 -12.61 -8.68
CA TYR A 164 11.69 -12.25 -8.66
C TYR A 164 12.44 -13.04 -7.59
N GLN A 165 13.60 -13.58 -7.93
CA GLN A 165 14.45 -14.43 -7.10
C GLN A 165 15.93 -13.97 -7.11
N ASN A 166 16.16 -12.67 -7.09
CA ASN A 166 17.51 -12.08 -7.06
C ASN A 166 18.34 -12.38 -8.31
N GLU A 167 17.71 -12.47 -9.49
CA GLU A 167 18.39 -12.80 -10.73
C GLU A 167 18.82 -11.59 -11.58
N PHE A 168 18.43 -10.36 -11.22
CA PHE A 168 18.77 -9.17 -12.01
C PHE A 168 20.28 -8.88 -11.97
N ASP A 169 20.90 -8.88 -13.14
CA ASP A 169 22.34 -8.74 -13.39
C ASP A 169 22.70 -7.48 -14.20
N GLY A 170 21.83 -6.48 -14.21
CA GLY A 170 22.03 -5.24 -14.97
C GLY A 170 21.65 -5.34 -16.45
N ASN A 171 20.93 -6.40 -16.89
CA ASN A 171 20.43 -6.52 -18.24
C ASN A 171 18.96 -6.16 -18.34
N ALA A 172 18.58 -5.38 -19.37
CA ALA A 172 17.19 -5.06 -19.65
C ALA A 172 16.41 -6.29 -20.14
N ASN A 173 15.18 -6.46 -19.67
CA ASN A 173 14.24 -7.45 -20.23
C ASN A 173 12.98 -6.84 -20.83
N VAL A 174 12.80 -5.52 -20.69
CA VAL A 174 11.74 -4.74 -21.30
C VAL A 174 12.33 -3.85 -22.40
N ARG A 175 11.61 -3.74 -23.52
CA ARG A 175 11.99 -2.82 -24.59
C ARG A 175 11.45 -1.43 -24.26
N SER A 176 12.35 -0.46 -24.03
CA SER A 176 11.98 0.92 -23.72
C SER A 176 12.92 1.89 -24.42
N GLY A 177 12.40 2.68 -25.35
CA GLY A 177 13.21 3.67 -26.09
C GLY A 177 14.45 3.06 -26.74
N SER A 178 15.63 3.49 -26.31
CA SER A 178 16.94 3.02 -26.81
C SER A 178 17.37 1.66 -26.22
N PHE A 179 16.67 1.15 -25.23
CA PHE A 179 17.03 -0.12 -24.57
C PHE A 179 16.36 -1.30 -25.26
N SER A 180 17.14 -2.33 -25.56
CA SER A 180 16.66 -3.58 -26.14
C SER A 180 16.79 -4.72 -25.14
N ARG A 181 15.90 -5.71 -25.24
CA ARG A 181 15.98 -6.91 -24.40
C ARG A 181 17.34 -7.59 -24.53
N GLY A 182 17.91 -7.98 -23.39
CA GLY A 182 19.20 -8.68 -23.32
C GLY A 182 20.42 -7.78 -23.46
N ASN A 183 20.24 -6.48 -23.62
CA ASN A 183 21.36 -5.54 -23.60
C ASN A 183 21.64 -5.08 -22.17
N GLY A 184 22.92 -4.96 -21.86
CA GLY A 184 23.37 -4.36 -20.61
C GLY A 184 22.90 -2.91 -20.49
N LEU A 185 22.36 -2.58 -19.33
CA LEU A 185 22.00 -1.21 -19.00
C LEU A 185 23.27 -0.36 -18.84
N PRO A 186 23.27 0.91 -19.25
CA PRO A 186 24.37 1.83 -19.00
C PRO A 186 24.68 2.00 -17.52
N GLN A 187 25.90 2.39 -17.22
CA GLN A 187 26.28 2.83 -15.89
C GLN A 187 25.42 4.04 -15.47
N GLY A 188 24.90 4.02 -14.23
CA GLY A 188 24.06 5.10 -13.73
C GLY A 188 23.19 4.70 -12.55
N VAL A 189 22.35 5.64 -12.13
CA VAL A 189 21.35 5.43 -11.08
C VAL A 189 20.09 4.82 -11.67
N TYR A 190 19.55 3.81 -11.00
CA TYR A 190 18.30 3.16 -11.33
C TYR A 190 17.39 3.12 -10.11
N PHE A 191 16.09 3.30 -10.36
CA PHE A 191 15.08 3.16 -9.34
C PHE A 191 14.41 1.80 -9.47
N TYR A 192 14.06 1.19 -8.35
CA TYR A 192 13.30 -0.04 -8.35
C TYR A 192 12.02 0.11 -7.53
N VAL A 193 11.04 -0.68 -7.90
CA VAL A 193 9.81 -0.90 -7.15
C VAL A 193 9.61 -2.39 -7.04
N ILE A 194 9.49 -2.92 -5.83
CA ILE A 194 9.06 -4.30 -5.61
C ILE A 194 7.71 -4.32 -4.89
N THR A 195 6.79 -5.14 -5.39
CA THR A 195 5.45 -5.30 -4.84
C THR A 195 5.28 -6.73 -4.35
N PHE A 196 4.77 -6.89 -3.14
CA PHE A 196 4.40 -8.15 -2.52
C PHE A 196 2.88 -8.20 -2.33
N PRO A 197 2.11 -8.76 -3.29
CA PRO A 197 0.64 -8.70 -3.25
C PRO A 197 0.02 -9.38 -2.03
N GLU A 198 0.60 -10.50 -1.58
CA GLU A 198 0.11 -11.26 -0.43
C GLU A 198 0.33 -10.51 0.89
N LEU A 199 1.44 -9.78 0.98
CA LEU A 199 1.78 -8.93 2.12
C LEU A 199 1.15 -7.54 2.00
N ARG A 200 0.53 -7.21 0.84
CA ARG A 200 0.03 -5.87 0.49
C ARG A 200 1.09 -4.77 0.63
N GLN A 201 2.37 -5.15 0.49
CA GLN A 201 3.51 -4.24 0.60
C GLN A 201 4.04 -3.83 -0.77
N LYS A 202 4.52 -2.61 -0.82
CA LYS A 202 5.22 -2.05 -1.97
C LYS A 202 6.41 -1.26 -1.46
N HIS A 203 7.60 -1.64 -1.89
CA HIS A 203 8.85 -0.97 -1.54
C HIS A 203 9.49 -0.35 -2.76
N GLN A 204 10.16 0.78 -2.57
CA GLN A 204 10.89 1.46 -3.61
C GLN A 204 12.24 1.92 -3.09
N GLY A 205 13.22 1.95 -3.97
CA GLY A 205 14.55 2.41 -3.67
C GLY A 205 15.34 2.69 -4.94
N TYR A 206 16.65 2.86 -4.79
CA TYR A 206 17.54 3.09 -5.90
C TYR A 206 18.85 2.32 -5.68
N PHE A 207 19.54 2.05 -6.77
CA PHE A 207 20.89 1.51 -6.77
C PHE A 207 21.72 2.16 -7.87
N TYR A 208 23.03 2.13 -7.72
CA TYR A 208 23.97 2.55 -8.75
C TYR A 208 24.52 1.33 -9.47
N LEU A 209 24.32 1.29 -10.80
CA LEU A 209 24.89 0.27 -11.66
C LEU A 209 26.25 0.74 -12.16
N ASN A 210 27.28 -0.04 -11.94
CA ASN A 210 28.63 0.14 -12.50
C ASN A 210 28.97 -1.04 -13.39
N ARG A 211 29.68 -0.78 -14.49
CA ARG A 211 30.18 -1.79 -15.43
C ARG A 211 31.62 -1.55 -15.79
#